data_c3a8d4e346c0f30a5fb2bd098a0f6769
#
_entry.id   c3a8d4e346c0f30a5fb2bd098a0f6769
#
_cell.length_a   1.000
_cell.length_b   1.000
_cell.length_c   1.000
_cell.angle_alpha   90.00
_cell.angle_beta   90.00
_cell.angle_gamma   90.00
#
_symmetry.space_group_name_H-M   'P 1'
#
loop_
_entity.id
_entity.type
_entity.pdbx_description
1 polymer ?
#
loop_
_entity_poly.entity_id
_entity_poly.type
_entity_poly.pdbx_seq_one_letter_code
_entity_poly.pdbx_strand_id
1 'polypeptide(L)'
;MMEKINAVITGVGGYVPDYVLTNEEISRMVDTNDEWIMTRIGVKERRILNEEGLGTSYMARKAAKQLMQKTASNPDDIDAVIVATTTPDYHFPSTASILCDKLGLKNAFAFDLQAACCGFLYLMETAASLIASGRHKKIIIVGADKMSSMVNYQDRATCPIFGDGAAAVSYTHLTL
;
A
#
# COMPACT_ATOMS: atom_id res chain seq x y z
N MET A 1 36.33 6.43 -10.15
CA MET A 1 34.92 6.35 -10.64
C MET A 1 34.07 5.89 -9.46
N MET A 2 32.98 6.58 -9.14
CA MET A 2 32.05 6.07 -8.13
C MET A 2 31.36 4.82 -8.71
N GLU A 3 31.35 3.74 -7.94
CA GLU A 3 30.67 2.49 -8.31
C GLU A 3 29.18 2.77 -8.50
N LYS A 4 28.60 2.30 -9.60
CA LYS A 4 27.18 2.54 -9.90
C LYS A 4 26.34 1.61 -9.03
N ILE A 5 25.64 2.18 -8.05
CA ILE A 5 24.69 1.46 -7.21
C ILE A 5 23.31 1.45 -7.91
N ASN A 6 22.76 0.26 -8.11
CA ASN A 6 21.43 0.08 -8.67
C ASN A 6 20.46 -0.41 -7.58
N ALA A 7 19.22 0.06 -7.64
CA ALA A 7 18.15 -0.45 -6.80
C ALA A 7 17.44 -1.61 -7.49
N VAL A 8 17.28 -2.73 -6.78
CA VAL A 8 16.66 -3.95 -7.30
C VAL A 8 15.49 -4.36 -6.42
N ILE A 9 14.38 -4.73 -7.05
CA ILE A 9 13.24 -5.33 -6.34
C ILE A 9 13.60 -6.75 -5.92
N THR A 10 13.51 -7.05 -4.64
CA THR A 10 13.87 -8.35 -4.06
C THR A 10 12.68 -9.13 -3.53
N GLY A 11 11.52 -8.52 -3.44
CA GLY A 11 10.31 -9.22 -3.03
C GLY A 11 9.07 -8.37 -3.15
N VAL A 12 7.93 -9.06 -3.17
CA VAL A 12 6.59 -8.48 -3.25
C VAL A 12 5.67 -9.17 -2.25
N GLY A 13 4.87 -8.38 -1.53
CA GLY A 13 3.80 -8.84 -0.65
C GLY A 13 2.51 -8.09 -0.93
N GLY A 14 1.38 -8.67 -0.57
CA GLY A 14 0.09 -8.03 -0.77
C GLY A 14 -0.93 -8.48 0.27
N TYR A 15 -1.95 -7.66 0.45
CA TYR A 15 -3.12 -7.98 1.25
C TYR A 15 -4.34 -7.28 0.70
N VAL A 16 -5.41 -8.03 0.60
CA VAL A 16 -6.77 -7.52 0.34
C VAL A 16 -7.71 -8.06 1.41
N PRO A 17 -8.71 -7.30 1.86
CA PRO A 17 -9.70 -7.75 2.83
C PRO A 17 -10.52 -8.95 2.34
N ASP A 18 -11.10 -9.69 3.28
CA ASP A 18 -11.88 -10.90 2.95
C ASP A 18 -13.28 -10.58 2.41
N TYR A 19 -13.90 -9.48 2.89
CA TYR A 19 -15.24 -9.10 2.43
C TYR A 19 -15.23 -8.62 0.98
N VAL A 20 -16.09 -9.24 0.18
CA VAL A 20 -16.28 -8.95 -1.25
C VAL A 20 -17.57 -8.17 -1.43
N LEU A 21 -17.46 -6.91 -1.85
CA LEU A 21 -18.60 -6.09 -2.25
C LEU A 21 -18.85 -6.28 -3.76
N THR A 22 -19.94 -6.95 -4.09
CA THR A 22 -20.32 -7.30 -5.47
C THR A 22 -21.05 -6.16 -6.19
N ASN A 23 -21.14 -6.25 -7.54
CA ASN A 23 -21.93 -5.32 -8.33
C ASN A 23 -23.45 -5.43 -8.00
N GLU A 24 -23.91 -6.63 -7.63
CA GLU A 24 -25.28 -6.84 -7.18
C GLU A 24 -25.57 -6.09 -5.88
N GLU A 25 -24.65 -6.10 -4.92
CA GLU A 25 -24.80 -5.35 -3.67
C GLU A 25 -24.78 -3.83 -3.92
N ILE A 26 -23.90 -3.34 -4.78
CA ILE A 26 -23.87 -1.92 -5.20
C ILE A 26 -25.19 -1.51 -5.85
N SER A 27 -25.80 -2.36 -6.67
CA SER A 27 -27.09 -2.06 -7.33
C SER A 27 -28.27 -1.94 -6.37
N ARG A 28 -28.13 -2.43 -5.14
CA ARG A 28 -29.12 -2.22 -4.06
C ARG A 28 -28.95 -0.88 -3.34
N MET A 29 -27.77 -0.25 -3.48
CA MET A 29 -27.44 1.01 -2.82
C MET A 29 -27.69 2.23 -3.72
N VAL A 30 -27.41 2.09 -5.03
CA VAL A 30 -27.54 3.16 -6.03
C VAL A 30 -28.12 2.62 -7.34
N ASP A 31 -28.68 3.51 -8.16
CA ASP A 31 -29.26 3.18 -9.47
C ASP A 31 -28.17 2.79 -10.48
N THR A 32 -27.79 1.51 -10.47
CA THR A 32 -26.80 0.89 -11.36
C THR A 32 -27.07 -0.60 -11.53
N ASN A 33 -26.29 -1.28 -12.37
CA ASN A 33 -26.32 -2.72 -12.54
C ASN A 33 -24.95 -3.26 -12.97
N ASP A 34 -24.77 -4.59 -12.95
CA ASP A 34 -23.51 -5.25 -13.30
C ASP A 34 -23.06 -4.91 -14.73
N GLU A 35 -23.94 -4.94 -15.71
CA GLU A 35 -23.61 -4.63 -17.11
C GLU A 35 -23.08 -3.22 -17.28
N TRP A 36 -23.70 -2.23 -16.63
CA TRP A 36 -23.24 -0.85 -16.66
C TRP A 36 -21.85 -0.69 -16.03
N ILE A 37 -21.65 -1.29 -14.86
CA ILE A 37 -20.37 -1.23 -14.14
C ILE A 37 -19.27 -1.91 -14.95
N MET A 38 -19.52 -3.11 -15.45
CA MET A 38 -18.54 -3.86 -16.25
C MET A 38 -18.16 -3.14 -17.53
N THR A 39 -19.16 -2.57 -18.24
CA THR A 39 -18.92 -1.88 -19.52
C THR A 39 -18.18 -0.56 -19.34
N ARG A 40 -18.46 0.20 -18.28
CA ARG A 40 -17.95 1.55 -18.08
C ARG A 40 -16.70 1.61 -17.22
N ILE A 41 -16.58 0.70 -16.24
CA ILE A 41 -15.54 0.73 -15.21
C ILE A 41 -14.66 -0.52 -15.30
N GLY A 42 -15.25 -1.68 -15.66
CA GLY A 42 -14.55 -2.96 -15.73
C GLY A 42 -14.33 -3.63 -14.37
N VAL A 43 -14.97 -3.14 -13.30
CA VAL A 43 -14.80 -3.69 -11.94
C VAL A 43 -15.91 -4.68 -11.65
N LYS A 44 -15.55 -5.94 -11.40
CA LYS A 44 -16.48 -7.02 -11.06
C LYS A 44 -16.82 -7.05 -9.57
N GLU A 45 -15.86 -6.80 -8.71
CA GLU A 45 -15.98 -6.83 -7.26
C GLU A 45 -14.96 -5.91 -6.59
N ARG A 46 -15.18 -5.53 -5.32
CA ARG A 46 -14.26 -4.75 -4.49
C ARG A 46 -14.03 -5.49 -3.20
N ARG A 47 -12.81 -5.39 -2.69
CA ARG A 47 -12.48 -5.86 -1.35
C ARG A 47 -12.61 -4.71 -0.37
N ILE A 48 -13.33 -4.94 0.73
CA ILE A 48 -13.63 -3.88 1.71
C ILE A 48 -13.21 -4.33 3.10
N LEU A 49 -12.44 -3.51 3.77
CA LEU A 49 -12.07 -3.69 5.18
C LEU A 49 -13.20 -3.20 6.06
N ASN A 50 -14.13 -4.09 6.41
CA ASN A 50 -15.34 -3.78 7.15
C ASN A 50 -15.22 -4.04 8.67
N GLU A 51 -14.07 -4.55 9.14
CA GLU A 51 -13.84 -4.74 10.57
C GLU A 51 -13.64 -3.39 11.26
N GLU A 52 -14.37 -3.19 12.35
CA GLU A 52 -14.31 -1.97 13.17
C GLU A 52 -12.94 -1.78 13.79
N GLY A 53 -12.45 -0.55 13.83
CA GLY A 53 -11.16 -0.19 14.41
C GLY A 53 -9.94 -0.55 13.55
N LEU A 54 -10.12 -1.20 12.39
CA LEU A 54 -9.04 -1.48 11.46
C LEU A 54 -8.99 -0.46 10.31
N GLY A 55 -7.78 -0.03 9.98
CA GLY A 55 -7.54 0.99 8.96
C GLY A 55 -6.44 0.61 7.97
N THR A 56 -5.93 1.60 7.28
CA THR A 56 -4.89 1.46 6.26
C THR A 56 -3.62 0.81 6.80
N SER A 57 -3.18 1.18 8.01
CA SER A 57 -1.97 0.61 8.64
C SER A 57 -2.11 -0.90 8.90
N TYR A 58 -3.30 -1.38 9.17
CA TYR A 58 -3.54 -2.82 9.31
C TYR A 58 -3.26 -3.57 8.02
N MET A 59 -3.81 -3.11 6.88
CA MET A 59 -3.58 -3.73 5.57
C MET A 59 -2.11 -3.61 5.15
N ALA A 60 -1.52 -2.44 5.34
CA ALA A 60 -0.11 -2.19 5.07
C ALA A 60 0.80 -3.15 5.85
N ARG A 61 0.50 -3.38 7.14
CA ARG A 61 1.21 -4.34 7.99
C ARG A 61 1.09 -5.77 7.46
N LYS A 62 -0.10 -6.18 7.04
CA LYS A 62 -0.32 -7.53 6.48
C LYS A 62 0.51 -7.75 5.21
N ALA A 63 0.50 -6.78 4.29
CA ALA A 63 1.28 -6.84 3.06
C ALA A 63 2.80 -6.85 3.34
N ALA A 64 3.29 -5.95 4.20
CA ALA A 64 4.70 -5.90 4.56
C ALA A 64 5.16 -7.14 5.33
N LYS A 65 4.33 -7.69 6.23
CA LYS A 65 4.63 -8.94 6.94
C LYS A 65 4.75 -10.12 5.96
N GLN A 66 3.84 -10.24 5.00
CA GLN A 66 3.91 -11.27 3.97
C GLN A 66 5.20 -11.13 3.14
N LEU A 67 5.54 -9.90 2.74
CA LEU A 67 6.79 -9.60 2.04
C LEU A 67 8.02 -10.08 2.84
N MET A 68 8.13 -9.66 4.10
CA MET A 68 9.26 -10.00 4.96
C MET A 68 9.39 -11.53 5.17
N GLN A 69 8.26 -12.23 5.30
CA GLN A 69 8.25 -13.69 5.39
C GLN A 69 8.76 -14.36 4.11
N LYS A 70 8.30 -13.90 2.93
CA LYS A 70 8.72 -14.43 1.63
C LYS A 70 10.20 -14.23 1.35
N THR A 71 10.75 -13.10 1.82
CA THR A 71 12.15 -12.72 1.58
C THR A 71 13.09 -13.10 2.73
N ALA A 72 12.58 -13.73 3.79
CA ALA A 72 13.31 -13.98 5.03
C ALA A 72 14.05 -12.72 5.55
N SER A 73 13.43 -11.54 5.42
CA SER A 73 14.05 -10.27 5.79
C SER A 73 14.17 -10.14 7.30
N ASN A 74 15.39 -9.83 7.77
CA ASN A 74 15.61 -9.47 9.17
C ASN A 74 15.10 -8.03 9.40
N PRO A 75 14.30 -7.77 10.44
CA PRO A 75 13.85 -6.43 10.81
C PRO A 75 14.98 -5.42 11.00
N ASP A 76 16.11 -5.86 11.53
CA ASP A 76 17.26 -4.99 11.82
C ASP A 76 18.00 -4.50 10.56
N ASP A 77 17.77 -5.15 9.42
CA ASP A 77 18.40 -4.81 8.13
C ASP A 77 17.60 -3.74 7.35
N ILE A 78 16.42 -3.35 7.82
CA ILE A 78 15.57 -2.39 7.11
C ILE A 78 15.96 -0.97 7.51
N ASP A 79 16.42 -0.19 6.52
CA ASP A 79 16.89 1.19 6.72
C ASP A 79 15.75 2.21 6.63
N ALA A 80 14.70 1.91 5.86
CA ALA A 80 13.58 2.82 5.69
C ALA A 80 12.26 2.07 5.39
N VAL A 81 11.16 2.69 5.81
CA VAL A 81 9.80 2.34 5.39
C VAL A 81 9.12 3.59 4.86
N ILE A 82 8.60 3.53 3.63
CA ILE A 82 7.87 4.64 3.03
C ILE A 82 6.51 4.12 2.59
N VAL A 83 5.44 4.81 3.03
CA VAL A 83 4.06 4.43 2.69
C VAL A 83 3.43 5.49 1.79
N ALA A 84 2.86 5.09 0.66
CA ALA A 84 1.96 5.94 -0.11
C ALA A 84 0.52 5.63 0.31
N THR A 85 -0.16 6.64 0.82
CA THR A 85 -1.57 6.57 1.20
C THR A 85 -2.26 7.92 1.11
N THR A 86 -3.55 7.89 0.75
CA THR A 86 -4.47 9.04 0.84
C THR A 86 -5.44 8.88 2.00
N THR A 87 -5.45 7.73 2.65
CA THR A 87 -6.36 7.37 3.74
C THR A 87 -5.59 6.91 4.98
N PRO A 88 -4.66 7.74 5.53
CA PRO A 88 -3.92 7.36 6.73
C PRO A 88 -4.88 7.19 7.91
N ASP A 89 -4.57 6.31 8.86
CA ASP A 89 -5.38 6.11 10.06
C ASP A 89 -5.36 7.37 10.95
N TYR A 90 -4.23 8.07 10.96
CA TYR A 90 -4.00 9.30 11.74
C TYR A 90 -3.19 10.30 10.91
N HIS A 91 -3.35 11.59 11.22
CA HIS A 91 -2.44 12.62 10.69
C HIS A 91 -1.04 12.51 11.31
N PHE A 92 -0.97 12.04 12.55
CA PHE A 92 0.26 11.77 13.29
C PHE A 92 -0.02 10.72 14.39
N PRO A 93 0.84 9.68 14.55
CA PRO A 93 2.05 9.38 13.75
C PRO A 93 1.70 8.95 12.31
N SER A 94 2.71 9.00 11.40
CA SER A 94 2.54 8.54 10.02
C SER A 94 2.22 7.04 9.97
N THR A 95 1.54 6.60 8.89
CA THR A 95 1.25 5.17 8.66
C THR A 95 2.54 4.34 8.62
N ALA A 96 3.60 4.87 8.00
CA ALA A 96 4.91 4.24 7.97
C ALA A 96 5.53 4.07 9.36
N SER A 97 5.39 5.08 10.26
CA SER A 97 5.88 4.97 11.63
C SER A 97 5.11 3.90 12.43
N ILE A 98 3.79 3.83 12.25
CA ILE A 98 2.97 2.76 12.83
C ILE A 98 3.44 1.39 12.33
N LEU A 99 3.78 1.30 11.05
CA LEU A 99 4.29 0.07 10.45
C LEU A 99 5.61 -0.37 11.07
N CYS A 100 6.56 0.56 11.26
CA CYS A 100 7.84 0.27 11.92
C CYS A 100 7.63 -0.28 13.33
N ASP A 101 6.77 0.34 14.12
CA ASP A 101 6.44 -0.15 15.47
C ASP A 101 5.86 -1.57 15.43
N LYS A 102 4.84 -1.79 14.60
CA LYS A 102 4.11 -3.06 14.51
C LYS A 102 4.92 -4.22 13.91
N LEU A 103 5.99 -3.94 13.18
CA LEU A 103 6.90 -4.92 12.58
C LEU A 103 8.25 -5.03 13.30
N GLY A 104 8.48 -4.20 14.33
CA GLY A 104 9.72 -4.18 15.10
C GLY A 104 10.94 -3.63 14.33
N LEU A 105 10.73 -2.72 13.37
CA LEU A 105 11.78 -2.15 12.52
C LEU A 105 12.45 -0.97 13.22
N LYS A 106 13.32 -1.26 14.18
CA LYS A 106 13.89 -0.25 15.10
C LYS A 106 14.91 0.68 14.44
N ASN A 107 15.55 0.23 13.37
CA ASN A 107 16.61 0.97 12.68
C ASN A 107 16.09 1.80 11.50
N ALA A 108 14.82 1.58 11.09
CA ALA A 108 14.23 2.23 9.93
C ALA A 108 13.75 3.64 10.26
N PHE A 109 14.11 4.62 9.42
CA PHE A 109 13.34 5.87 9.39
C PHE A 109 12.06 5.68 8.56
N ALA A 110 11.04 6.50 8.83
CA ALA A 110 9.73 6.28 8.24
C ALA A 110 8.99 7.59 7.94
N PHE A 111 8.32 7.64 6.78
CA PHE A 111 7.42 8.73 6.42
C PHE A 111 6.36 8.27 5.41
N ASP A 112 5.25 9.03 5.35
CA ASP A 112 4.22 8.84 4.34
C ASP A 112 4.43 9.81 3.17
N LEU A 113 4.03 9.35 1.98
CA LEU A 113 4.00 10.11 0.74
C LEU A 113 2.56 10.14 0.23
N GLN A 114 2.07 11.30 -0.18
CA GLN A 114 0.73 11.44 -0.73
C GLN A 114 0.80 11.88 -2.20
N ALA A 115 0.36 10.99 -3.08
CA ALA A 115 0.26 11.27 -4.52
C ALA A 115 -0.84 10.41 -5.18
N ALA A 116 -1.82 9.96 -4.41
CA ALA A 116 -2.95 9.16 -4.88
C ALA A 116 -2.51 8.01 -5.82
N CYS A 117 -3.14 7.86 -6.98
CA CYS A 117 -2.85 6.78 -7.93
C CYS A 117 -1.39 6.75 -8.44
N CYS A 118 -0.65 7.86 -8.36
CA CYS A 118 0.77 7.92 -8.70
C CYS A 118 1.69 7.56 -7.53
N GLY A 119 1.14 7.42 -6.32
CA GLY A 119 1.91 7.26 -5.09
C GLY A 119 2.92 6.13 -5.14
N PHE A 120 2.52 4.97 -5.64
CA PHE A 120 3.43 3.82 -5.73
C PHE A 120 4.62 4.06 -6.68
N LEU A 121 4.40 4.72 -7.81
CA LEU A 121 5.49 5.09 -8.74
C LEU A 121 6.46 6.08 -8.09
N TYR A 122 5.95 7.03 -7.33
CA TYR A 122 6.78 8.00 -6.60
C TYR A 122 7.56 7.32 -5.46
N LEU A 123 6.97 6.32 -4.80
CA LEU A 123 7.70 5.49 -3.84
C LEU A 123 8.88 4.77 -4.50
N MET A 124 8.66 4.18 -5.68
CA MET A 124 9.72 3.48 -6.43
C MET A 124 10.90 4.41 -6.73
N GLU A 125 10.63 5.60 -7.27
CA GLU A 125 11.63 6.60 -7.59
C GLU A 125 12.36 7.09 -6.32
N THR A 126 11.61 7.37 -5.27
CA THR A 126 12.17 7.82 -3.98
C THR A 126 13.10 6.76 -3.38
N ALA A 127 12.65 5.51 -3.31
CA ALA A 127 13.45 4.41 -2.76
C ALA A 127 14.70 4.13 -3.61
N ALA A 128 14.57 4.15 -4.94
CA ALA A 128 15.70 3.98 -5.84
C ALA A 128 16.75 5.08 -5.65
N SER A 129 16.33 6.34 -5.52
CA SER A 129 17.21 7.48 -5.27
C SER A 129 17.91 7.39 -3.92
N LEU A 130 17.21 6.97 -2.86
CA LEU A 130 17.81 6.76 -1.54
C LEU A 130 18.87 5.65 -1.55
N ILE A 131 18.62 4.55 -2.26
CA ILE A 131 19.59 3.47 -2.44
C ILE A 131 20.77 3.92 -3.28
N ALA A 132 20.52 4.61 -4.40
CA ALA A 132 21.58 5.12 -5.29
C ALA A 132 22.50 6.13 -4.59
N SER A 133 22.03 6.81 -3.55
CA SER A 133 22.86 7.68 -2.71
C SER A 133 23.94 6.94 -1.90
N GLY A 134 23.86 5.60 -1.83
CA GLY A 134 24.77 4.75 -1.04
C GLY A 134 24.55 4.77 0.46
N ARG A 135 23.57 5.54 0.97
CA ARG A 135 23.30 5.67 2.41
C ARG A 135 22.38 4.59 2.95
N HIS A 136 21.55 4.03 2.10
CA HIS A 136 20.55 3.05 2.47
C HIS A 136 20.68 1.82 1.59
N LYS A 137 20.51 0.64 2.19
CA LYS A 137 20.73 -0.65 1.51
C LYS A 137 19.44 -1.41 1.29
N LYS A 138 18.49 -1.32 2.22
CA LYS A 138 17.23 -2.08 2.16
C LYS A 138 16.05 -1.21 2.60
N ILE A 139 15.12 -1.01 1.69
CA ILE A 139 13.95 -0.16 1.88
C ILE A 139 12.69 -0.97 1.60
N ILE A 140 11.69 -0.84 2.47
CA ILE A 140 10.34 -1.34 2.22
C ILE A 140 9.46 -0.16 1.79
N ILE A 141 8.81 -0.29 0.64
CA ILE A 141 7.79 0.64 0.18
C ILE A 141 6.42 -0.04 0.20
N VAL A 142 5.38 0.70 0.59
CA VAL A 142 4.02 0.17 0.70
C VAL A 142 3.04 1.17 0.12
N GLY A 143 2.22 0.73 -0.86
CA GLY A 143 1.01 1.45 -1.26
C GLY A 143 -0.18 0.83 -0.54
N ALA A 144 -0.97 1.62 0.16
CA ALA A 144 -2.13 1.13 0.91
C ALA A 144 -3.20 2.20 1.07
N ASP A 145 -4.45 1.83 0.76
CA ASP A 145 -5.58 2.71 0.99
C ASP A 145 -6.82 1.94 1.47
N LYS A 146 -7.51 2.49 2.47
CA LYS A 146 -8.86 2.13 2.87
C LYS A 146 -9.85 3.12 2.23
N MET A 147 -10.04 3.01 0.92
CA MET A 147 -10.91 3.93 0.18
C MET A 147 -12.35 3.89 0.65
N SER A 148 -12.80 2.75 1.18
CA SER A 148 -14.14 2.59 1.76
C SER A 148 -14.44 3.58 2.89
N SER A 149 -13.41 4.12 3.57
CA SER A 149 -13.57 5.13 4.61
C SER A 149 -13.93 6.53 4.09
N MET A 150 -13.70 6.78 2.78
CA MET A 150 -13.94 8.08 2.12
C MET A 150 -15.11 8.03 1.13
N VAL A 151 -15.47 6.83 0.64
CA VAL A 151 -16.50 6.66 -0.38
C VAL A 151 -17.88 6.95 0.21
N ASN A 152 -18.64 7.80 -0.47
CA ASN A 152 -20.07 7.94 -0.23
C ASN A 152 -20.83 6.87 -1.02
N TYR A 153 -21.37 5.88 -0.32
CA TYR A 153 -22.12 4.78 -0.96
C TYR A 153 -23.52 5.18 -1.47
N GLN A 154 -23.88 6.46 -1.37
CA GLN A 154 -25.04 7.05 -2.04
C GLN A 154 -24.68 7.78 -3.35
N ASP A 155 -23.38 7.91 -3.64
CA ASP A 155 -22.91 8.52 -4.88
C ASP A 155 -22.61 7.46 -5.93
N ARG A 156 -23.52 7.33 -6.90
CA ARG A 156 -23.40 6.43 -8.05
C ARG A 156 -22.12 6.63 -8.87
N ALA A 157 -21.57 7.84 -8.88
CA ALA A 157 -20.41 8.16 -9.72
C ALA A 157 -19.12 7.57 -9.18
N THR A 158 -18.99 7.41 -7.86
CA THR A 158 -17.75 7.02 -7.20
C THR A 158 -17.82 5.66 -6.49
N CYS A 159 -18.96 5.29 -5.88
CA CYS A 159 -19.02 4.08 -5.07
C CYS A 159 -18.75 2.77 -5.84
N PRO A 160 -18.97 2.65 -7.16
CA PRO A 160 -18.63 1.44 -7.90
C PRO A 160 -17.13 1.28 -8.20
N ILE A 161 -16.31 2.31 -7.96
CA ILE A 161 -14.91 2.34 -8.44
C ILE A 161 -13.95 1.76 -7.41
N PHE A 162 -14.08 2.16 -6.15
CA PHE A 162 -13.02 2.02 -5.15
C PHE A 162 -13.21 0.81 -4.25
N GLY A 163 -12.08 0.24 -3.83
CA GLY A 163 -11.96 -0.80 -2.81
C GLY A 163 -10.72 -0.57 -1.96
N ASP A 164 -10.46 -1.49 -1.04
CA ASP A 164 -9.40 -1.42 -0.05
C ASP A 164 -8.32 -2.46 -0.33
N GLY A 165 -7.07 -2.12 -0.04
CA GLY A 165 -5.96 -3.04 -0.20
C GLY A 165 -4.61 -2.44 0.12
N ALA A 166 -3.59 -3.30 0.13
CA ALA A 166 -2.20 -2.91 0.30
C ALA A 166 -1.26 -3.81 -0.49
N ALA A 167 -0.20 -3.22 -1.01
CA ALA A 167 0.92 -3.92 -1.62
C ALA A 167 2.25 -3.38 -1.08
N ALA A 168 3.20 -4.28 -0.84
CA ALA A 168 4.52 -3.95 -0.33
C ALA A 168 5.62 -4.52 -1.24
N VAL A 169 6.68 -3.77 -1.41
CA VAL A 169 7.86 -4.16 -2.18
C VAL A 169 9.12 -3.87 -1.38
N SER A 170 10.09 -4.78 -1.41
CA SER A 170 11.44 -4.53 -0.89
C SER A 170 12.39 -4.17 -2.02
N TYR A 171 13.13 -3.09 -1.79
CA TYR A 171 14.27 -2.66 -2.60
C TYR A 171 15.58 -2.93 -1.88
N THR A 172 16.58 -3.39 -2.62
CA THR A 172 17.95 -3.60 -2.12
C THR A 172 18.94 -3.01 -3.11
N HIS A 173 20.12 -2.60 -2.62
CA HIS A 173 21.23 -2.20 -3.47
C HIS A 173 21.82 -3.41 -4.21
N LEU A 174 22.20 -3.19 -5.47
CA LEU A 174 23.03 -4.11 -6.27
C LEU A 174 24.24 -3.34 -6.76
N THR A 175 25.42 -3.77 -6.37
CA THR A 175 26.70 -3.31 -6.90
C THR A 175 27.08 -4.20 -8.08
N LEU A 176 27.32 -3.61 -9.26
CA LEU A 176 27.77 -4.32 -10.45
C LEU A 176 29.27 -4.15 -10.62
#